data_036d60b00cf3105e654afead546397aa
#
_entry.id   036d60b00cf3105e654afead546397aa
#
_cell.length_a   1.000
_cell.length_b   1.000
_cell.length_c   1.000
_cell.angle_alpha   90.00
_cell.angle_beta   90.00
_cell.angle_gamma   90.00
#
_symmetry.space_group_name_H-M   'P 1'
#
loop_
_entity.id
_entity.type
_entity.pdbx_description
1 polymer ?
#
loop_
_entity_poly.entity_id
_entity_poly.type
_entity_poly.pdbx_seq_one_letter_code
_entity_poly.pdbx_strand_id
1 'polypeptide(L)'
;MNKVSIIVLTYNQEKFIEKNLQGIFMQKVNFPVELIISDDCSTDQTVTVINEYIKNKPSHIEIKLISHKKNLGSTPNFFNALQKCTGKYLAFCEGDDYWTDENKLQIQYDFLERNKDYSMCFHRVKNISSNPLLNDSIFAEVEDKDYSPFEIFRHWIVHTTSVFMNTEVLKNTAVQVLFRHPELLYFDTFLYMACSLNGKIRGSRLTMSAYLRHEEGISNGINYKRDLKHNHLDEIIAETYGGKVKEYANWQIFSRSRIAFLNLLKQGKFSLAFQHLKWILKKKGNLRIYLIKKYA
;
A
#
# COMPACT_ATOMS: atom_id res chain seq x y z
N MET A 1 25.23 -10.13 -6.97
CA MET A 1 24.36 -9.41 -6.03
C MET A 1 22.92 -9.63 -6.43
N ASN A 2 21.99 -9.62 -5.46
CA ASN A 2 20.58 -9.81 -5.73
C ASN A 2 19.97 -8.52 -6.31
N LYS A 3 19.13 -8.66 -7.36
CA LYS A 3 18.43 -7.54 -8.01
C LYS A 3 17.28 -7.02 -7.13
N VAL A 4 17.03 -5.72 -7.20
CA VAL A 4 15.86 -5.06 -6.59
C VAL A 4 14.92 -4.59 -7.69
N SER A 5 13.63 -4.91 -7.59
CA SER A 5 12.58 -4.36 -8.44
C SER A 5 11.89 -3.20 -7.72
N ILE A 6 11.79 -2.06 -8.37
CA ILE A 6 11.01 -0.91 -7.92
C ILE A 6 9.74 -0.86 -8.75
N ILE A 7 8.58 -0.73 -8.10
CA ILE A 7 7.29 -0.54 -8.77
C ILE A 7 6.84 0.90 -8.58
N VAL A 8 6.55 1.55 -9.69
CA VAL A 8 5.85 2.84 -9.74
C VAL A 8 4.52 2.62 -10.44
N LEU A 9 3.41 2.90 -9.74
CA LEU A 9 2.09 2.97 -10.34
C LEU A 9 1.76 4.43 -10.61
N THR A 10 1.18 4.72 -11.76
CA THR A 10 0.80 6.09 -12.12
C THR A 10 -0.50 6.13 -12.90
N TYR A 11 -1.28 7.20 -12.68
CA TYR A 11 -2.47 7.55 -13.45
C TYR A 11 -2.78 9.03 -13.27
N ASN A 12 -2.67 9.83 -14.34
CA ASN A 12 -2.89 11.27 -14.36
C ASN A 12 -2.05 12.03 -13.30
N GLN A 13 -0.75 11.82 -13.31
CA GLN A 13 0.19 12.36 -12.32
C GLN A 13 1.29 13.23 -12.96
N GLU A 14 0.99 13.93 -14.06
CA GLU A 14 1.94 14.77 -14.78
C GLU A 14 2.69 15.79 -13.90
N LYS A 15 2.04 16.26 -12.82
CA LYS A 15 2.61 17.26 -11.89
C LYS A 15 3.58 16.66 -10.87
N PHE A 16 3.55 15.35 -10.68
CA PHE A 16 4.23 14.67 -9.57
C PHE A 16 5.31 13.69 -10.01
N ILE A 17 5.08 13.02 -11.15
CA ILE A 17 5.89 11.87 -11.62
C ILE A 17 7.37 12.21 -11.82
N GLU A 18 7.71 13.44 -12.20
CA GLU A 18 9.11 13.86 -12.34
C GLU A 18 9.84 13.80 -11.00
N LYS A 19 9.22 14.32 -9.93
CA LYS A 19 9.78 14.29 -8.59
C LYS A 19 9.91 12.87 -8.03
N ASN A 20 8.95 12.00 -8.35
CA ASN A 20 9.02 10.57 -8.07
C ASN A 20 10.28 9.94 -8.68
N LEU A 21 10.45 10.11 -10.00
CA LEU A 21 11.59 9.58 -10.74
C LEU A 21 12.91 10.17 -10.25
N GLN A 22 12.95 11.45 -9.90
CA GLN A 22 14.13 12.09 -9.29
C GLN A 22 14.54 11.37 -8.00
N GLY A 23 13.60 11.07 -7.11
CA GLY A 23 13.85 10.33 -5.87
C GLY A 23 14.38 8.92 -6.10
N ILE A 24 13.96 8.26 -7.19
CA ILE A 24 14.46 6.94 -7.58
C ILE A 24 15.84 7.03 -8.23
N PHE A 25 16.07 7.99 -9.12
CA PHE A 25 17.34 8.11 -9.86
C PHE A 25 18.50 8.59 -8.99
N MET A 26 18.25 9.30 -7.90
CA MET A 26 19.28 9.71 -6.95
C MET A 26 19.83 8.57 -6.08
N GLN A 27 19.21 7.36 -6.10
CA GLN A 27 19.57 6.27 -5.21
C GLN A 27 21.00 5.77 -5.46
N LYS A 28 21.82 5.77 -4.42
CA LYS A 28 23.19 5.27 -4.41
C LYS A 28 23.20 3.81 -3.97
N VAL A 29 23.36 2.89 -4.90
CA VAL A 29 23.30 1.44 -4.64
C VAL A 29 24.45 0.70 -5.28
N ASN A 30 24.81 -0.46 -4.70
CA ASN A 30 25.85 -1.35 -5.21
C ASN A 30 25.30 -2.66 -5.81
N PHE A 31 24.01 -2.70 -6.13
CA PHE A 31 23.30 -3.84 -6.72
C PHE A 31 22.48 -3.42 -7.95
N PRO A 32 22.14 -4.36 -8.85
CA PRO A 32 21.32 -4.05 -10.02
C PRO A 32 19.87 -3.70 -9.61
N VAL A 33 19.31 -2.69 -10.27
CA VAL A 33 17.94 -2.21 -10.07
C VAL A 33 17.15 -2.34 -11.36
N GLU A 34 15.94 -2.83 -11.29
CA GLU A 34 14.94 -2.67 -12.34
C GLU A 34 13.79 -1.79 -11.83
N LEU A 35 13.36 -0.86 -12.66
CA LEU A 35 12.26 0.05 -12.41
C LEU A 35 11.11 -0.30 -13.34
N ILE A 36 10.00 -0.76 -12.77
CA ILE A 36 8.76 -1.05 -13.48
C ILE A 36 7.82 0.13 -13.27
N ILE A 37 7.61 0.93 -14.31
CA ILE A 37 6.64 2.02 -14.30
C ILE A 37 5.39 1.50 -15.00
N SER A 38 4.24 1.48 -14.32
CA SER A 38 2.99 0.99 -14.87
C SER A 38 1.94 2.10 -14.87
N ASP A 39 1.71 2.65 -16.06
CA ASP A 39 0.74 3.69 -16.33
C ASP A 39 -0.63 3.10 -16.64
N ASP A 40 -1.64 3.49 -15.87
CA ASP A 40 -3.01 2.99 -15.97
C ASP A 40 -3.87 3.76 -16.97
N CYS A 41 -3.32 4.01 -18.18
CA CYS A 41 -3.98 4.75 -19.25
C CYS A 41 -4.20 6.23 -18.92
N SER A 42 -3.14 6.92 -18.52
CA SER A 42 -3.17 8.37 -18.28
C SER A 42 -3.65 9.15 -19.52
N THR A 43 -4.44 10.18 -19.29
CA THR A 43 -5.02 11.06 -20.32
C THR A 43 -4.38 12.45 -20.32
N ASP A 44 -3.52 12.73 -19.34
CA ASP A 44 -2.70 13.94 -19.23
C ASP A 44 -1.29 13.72 -19.81
N GLN A 45 -0.32 14.56 -19.47
CA GLN A 45 1.06 14.47 -19.96
C GLN A 45 1.95 13.49 -19.18
N THR A 46 1.40 12.67 -18.27
CA THR A 46 2.17 11.75 -17.42
C THR A 46 3.17 10.91 -18.23
N VAL A 47 2.69 10.21 -19.27
CA VAL A 47 3.53 9.33 -20.10
C VAL A 47 4.58 10.14 -20.87
N THR A 48 4.26 11.34 -21.32
CA THR A 48 5.22 12.25 -21.99
C THR A 48 6.35 12.63 -21.04
N VAL A 49 6.01 13.06 -19.83
CA VAL A 49 7.01 13.42 -18.80
C VAL A 49 7.90 12.24 -18.46
N ILE A 50 7.33 11.04 -18.28
CA ILE A 50 8.11 9.82 -18.04
C ILE A 50 9.10 9.57 -19.18
N ASN A 51 8.65 9.58 -20.44
CA ASN A 51 9.47 9.29 -21.60
C ASN A 51 10.63 10.27 -21.76
N GLU A 52 10.43 11.55 -21.43
CA GLU A 52 11.51 12.55 -21.44
C GLU A 52 12.50 12.29 -20.29
N TYR A 53 12.01 12.04 -19.08
CA TYR A 53 12.84 11.90 -17.90
C TYR A 53 13.75 10.65 -17.96
N ILE A 54 13.22 9.51 -18.43
CA ILE A 54 13.98 8.25 -18.50
C ILE A 54 15.13 8.27 -19.51
N LYS A 55 15.20 9.25 -20.42
CA LYS A 55 16.38 9.42 -21.32
C LYS A 55 17.67 9.64 -20.54
N ASN A 56 17.58 10.23 -19.36
CA ASN A 56 18.70 10.55 -18.48
C ASN A 56 18.89 9.53 -17.33
N LYS A 57 18.37 8.30 -17.49
CA LYS A 57 18.42 7.30 -16.43
C LYS A 57 19.85 6.93 -16.05
N PRO A 58 20.14 6.65 -14.77
CA PRO A 58 21.40 6.07 -14.33
C PRO A 58 21.66 4.72 -14.98
N SER A 59 22.93 4.43 -15.29
CA SER A 59 23.34 3.20 -16.00
C SER A 59 23.00 1.91 -15.26
N HIS A 60 22.94 1.95 -13.91
CA HIS A 60 22.62 0.80 -13.06
C HIS A 60 21.11 0.50 -12.94
N ILE A 61 20.24 1.33 -13.54
CA ILE A 61 18.79 1.15 -13.53
C ILE A 61 18.30 0.68 -14.91
N GLU A 62 17.73 -0.51 -14.96
CA GLU A 62 16.96 -1.01 -16.10
C GLU A 62 15.49 -0.55 -15.96
N ILE A 63 14.90 0.04 -17.01
CA ILE A 63 13.54 0.58 -16.95
C ILE A 63 12.62 -0.20 -17.89
N LYS A 64 11.43 -0.55 -17.37
CA LYS A 64 10.32 -1.11 -18.14
C LYS A 64 9.08 -0.21 -17.94
N LEU A 65 8.70 0.51 -18.99
CA LEU A 65 7.47 1.29 -19.02
C LEU A 65 6.35 0.44 -19.60
N ILE A 66 5.25 0.30 -18.86
CA ILE A 66 4.02 -0.37 -19.26
C ILE A 66 2.95 0.71 -19.36
N SER A 67 2.39 0.93 -20.55
CA SER A 67 1.25 1.83 -20.74
C SER A 67 0.03 1.01 -21.15
N HIS A 68 -1.01 1.01 -20.31
CA HIS A 68 -2.23 0.27 -20.57
C HIS A 68 -3.11 0.99 -21.59
N LYS A 69 -3.83 0.22 -22.42
CA LYS A 69 -4.76 0.77 -23.42
C LYS A 69 -6.12 1.20 -22.83
N LYS A 70 -6.40 0.84 -21.60
CA LYS A 70 -7.58 1.22 -20.83
C LYS A 70 -7.24 1.28 -19.34
N ASN A 71 -7.95 2.10 -18.60
CA ASN A 71 -7.81 2.14 -17.15
C ASN A 71 -8.31 0.82 -16.54
N LEU A 72 -7.43 0.14 -15.82
CA LEU A 72 -7.68 -1.15 -15.17
C LEU A 72 -8.09 -0.97 -13.70
N GLY A 73 -7.73 0.16 -13.09
CA GLY A 73 -7.77 0.41 -11.66
C GLY A 73 -6.49 0.00 -10.95
N SER A 74 -6.27 0.57 -9.76
CA SER A 74 -5.00 0.45 -9.02
C SER A 74 -4.58 -1.00 -8.76
N THR A 75 -5.49 -1.87 -8.32
CA THR A 75 -5.16 -3.27 -7.98
C THR A 75 -4.75 -4.10 -9.19
N PRO A 76 -5.51 -4.16 -10.30
CA PRO A 76 -5.06 -4.86 -11.51
C PRO A 76 -3.78 -4.27 -12.09
N ASN A 77 -3.62 -2.95 -12.07
CA ASN A 77 -2.39 -2.28 -12.53
C ASN A 77 -1.18 -2.73 -11.70
N PHE A 78 -1.32 -2.77 -10.38
CA PHE A 78 -0.28 -3.29 -9.50
C PHE A 78 0.09 -4.75 -9.81
N PHE A 79 -0.90 -5.64 -9.97
CA PHE A 79 -0.63 -7.04 -10.27
C PHE A 79 0.07 -7.23 -11.61
N ASN A 80 -0.28 -6.43 -12.63
CA ASN A 80 0.41 -6.43 -13.91
C ASN A 80 1.88 -6.00 -13.77
N ALA A 81 2.15 -4.94 -13.00
CA ALA A 81 3.51 -4.48 -12.72
C ALA A 81 4.32 -5.55 -11.97
N LEU A 82 3.72 -6.15 -10.95
CA LEU A 82 4.35 -7.17 -10.12
C LEU A 82 4.80 -8.41 -10.91
N GLN A 83 4.00 -8.84 -11.92
CA GLN A 83 4.34 -9.95 -12.80
C GLN A 83 5.58 -9.68 -13.69
N LYS A 84 5.99 -8.43 -13.83
CA LYS A 84 7.19 -8.03 -14.61
C LYS A 84 8.43 -7.93 -13.75
N CYS A 85 8.29 -8.03 -12.44
CA CYS A 85 9.40 -7.99 -11.49
C CYS A 85 10.19 -9.29 -11.51
N THR A 86 11.50 -9.17 -11.52
CA THR A 86 12.45 -10.30 -11.48
C THR A 86 13.40 -10.24 -10.30
N GLY A 87 13.34 -9.16 -9.51
CA GLY A 87 14.22 -8.94 -8.37
C GLY A 87 13.89 -9.86 -7.19
N LYS A 88 14.89 -10.14 -6.39
CA LYS A 88 14.73 -10.83 -5.10
C LYS A 88 14.00 -9.95 -4.09
N TYR A 89 14.11 -8.66 -4.21
CA TYR A 89 13.47 -7.68 -3.35
C TYR A 89 12.58 -6.76 -4.15
N LEU A 90 11.53 -6.26 -3.48
CA LEU A 90 10.60 -5.27 -4.00
C LEU A 90 10.66 -4.00 -3.16
N ALA A 91 10.63 -2.86 -3.84
CA ALA A 91 10.36 -1.55 -3.27
C ALA A 91 9.24 -0.86 -4.07
N PHE A 92 8.56 0.08 -3.44
CA PHE A 92 7.43 0.76 -4.05
C PHE A 92 7.57 2.27 -3.91
N CYS A 93 7.13 3.01 -4.92
CA CYS A 93 6.98 4.46 -4.86
C CYS A 93 5.85 4.85 -5.81
N GLU A 94 4.67 5.16 -5.28
CA GLU A 94 3.54 5.60 -6.09
C GLU A 94 3.88 6.92 -6.79
N GLY A 95 3.35 7.14 -8.00
CA GLY A 95 3.83 8.23 -8.88
C GLY A 95 3.60 9.65 -8.35
N ASP A 96 2.75 9.82 -7.32
CA ASP A 96 2.53 11.06 -6.57
C ASP A 96 3.40 11.17 -5.29
N ASP A 97 4.12 10.10 -4.93
CA ASP A 97 5.07 10.07 -3.81
C ASP A 97 6.52 10.18 -4.28
N TYR A 98 7.45 10.40 -3.36
CA TYR A 98 8.86 10.44 -3.70
C TYR A 98 9.78 10.07 -2.53
N TRP A 99 10.94 9.51 -2.86
CA TRP A 99 12.00 9.24 -1.89
C TRP A 99 12.84 10.49 -1.66
N THR A 100 13.28 10.69 -0.42
CA THR A 100 13.99 11.89 0.04
C THR A 100 15.42 11.60 0.48
N ASP A 101 15.81 10.33 0.61
CA ASP A 101 17.14 9.91 1.04
C ASP A 101 17.79 9.08 -0.06
N GLU A 102 18.97 9.48 -0.52
CA GLU A 102 19.71 8.82 -1.59
C GLU A 102 20.26 7.43 -1.21
N ASN A 103 20.28 7.08 0.07
CA ASN A 103 20.75 5.81 0.60
C ASN A 103 19.60 4.86 1.01
N LYS A 104 18.35 5.26 0.82
CA LYS A 104 17.18 4.48 1.27
C LYS A 104 17.25 3.02 0.82
N LEU A 105 17.44 2.78 -0.47
CA LEU A 105 17.47 1.41 -1.00
C LEU A 105 18.68 0.62 -0.47
N GLN A 106 19.84 1.24 -0.36
CA GLN A 106 21.04 0.58 0.16
C GLN A 106 20.87 0.16 1.63
N ILE A 107 20.34 1.08 2.46
CA ILE A 107 20.08 0.81 3.88
C ILE A 107 19.12 -0.39 4.05
N GLN A 108 18.02 -0.40 3.32
CA GLN A 108 17.00 -1.45 3.40
C GLN A 108 17.49 -2.80 2.83
N TYR A 109 18.24 -2.75 1.73
CA TYR A 109 18.88 -3.93 1.12
C TYR A 109 19.87 -4.56 2.10
N ASP A 110 20.78 -3.78 2.65
CA ASP A 110 21.79 -4.25 3.60
C ASP A 110 21.15 -4.87 4.84
N PHE A 111 20.05 -4.27 5.31
CA PHE A 111 19.32 -4.81 6.44
C PHE A 111 18.79 -6.21 6.15
N LEU A 112 18.06 -6.42 5.03
CA LEU A 112 17.51 -7.75 4.69
C LEU A 112 18.57 -8.75 4.25
N GLU A 113 19.70 -8.29 3.68
CA GLU A 113 20.81 -9.20 3.35
C GLU A 113 21.54 -9.71 4.59
N ARG A 114 21.66 -8.90 5.64
CA ARG A 114 22.30 -9.29 6.92
C ARG A 114 21.37 -10.04 7.86
N ASN A 115 20.06 -9.84 7.76
CA ASN A 115 19.07 -10.37 8.70
C ASN A 115 18.06 -11.27 7.94
N LYS A 116 18.45 -12.55 7.74
CA LYS A 116 17.66 -13.49 6.90
C LYS A 116 16.36 -13.99 7.54
N ASP A 117 16.16 -13.73 8.81
CA ASP A 117 14.91 -13.97 9.53
C ASP A 117 13.86 -12.86 9.33
N TYR A 118 14.20 -11.80 8.59
CA TYR A 118 13.27 -10.74 8.20
C TYR A 118 12.83 -10.87 6.75
N SER A 119 11.55 -10.65 6.53
CA SER A 119 10.91 -10.67 5.20
C SER A 119 10.62 -9.26 4.65
N MET A 120 10.52 -8.28 5.53
CA MET A 120 10.20 -6.90 5.20
C MET A 120 10.83 -5.93 6.19
N CYS A 121 11.22 -4.76 5.69
CA CYS A 121 11.44 -3.57 6.49
C CYS A 121 10.72 -2.37 5.89
N PHE A 122 10.39 -1.40 6.76
CA PHE A 122 9.75 -0.14 6.38
C PHE A 122 10.24 0.98 7.29
N HIS A 123 9.96 2.21 6.92
CA HIS A 123 10.45 3.37 7.65
C HIS A 123 9.36 4.44 7.82
N ARG A 124 9.65 5.45 8.62
CA ARG A 124 8.79 6.61 8.82
C ARG A 124 8.66 7.42 7.53
N VAL A 125 7.46 7.92 7.25
CA VAL A 125 7.14 8.71 6.06
C VAL A 125 6.68 10.10 6.48
N LYS A 126 7.18 11.12 5.78
CA LYS A 126 6.76 12.51 5.98
C LYS A 126 5.52 12.78 5.12
N ASN A 127 4.45 13.30 5.74
CA ASN A 127 3.31 13.85 4.99
C ASN A 127 3.67 15.27 4.56
N ILE A 128 3.52 15.53 3.28
CA ILE A 128 3.64 16.86 2.70
C ILE A 128 2.29 17.23 2.11
N SER A 129 1.79 18.42 2.44
CA SER A 129 0.53 18.92 1.90
C SER A 129 0.79 19.78 0.67
N SER A 130 -0.02 19.58 -0.37
CA SER A 130 -0.08 20.53 -1.49
C SER A 130 -0.74 21.85 -1.10
N ASN A 131 -1.48 21.90 0.02
CA ASN A 131 -2.03 23.11 0.58
C ASN A 131 -0.98 23.78 1.50
N PRO A 132 -0.47 24.99 1.18
CA PRO A 132 0.57 25.66 1.95
C PRO A 132 0.10 26.12 3.34
N LEU A 133 -1.20 26.09 3.62
CA LEU A 133 -1.76 26.43 4.93
C LEU A 133 -1.68 25.25 5.93
N LEU A 134 -1.35 24.05 5.47
CA LEU A 134 -1.22 22.86 6.29
C LEU A 134 0.26 22.56 6.52
N ASN A 135 0.62 22.37 7.78
CA ASN A 135 1.97 21.98 8.16
C ASN A 135 2.26 20.55 7.75
N ASP A 136 3.52 20.27 7.42
CA ASP A 136 4.04 18.93 7.27
C ASP A 136 3.87 18.14 8.58
N SER A 137 3.63 16.85 8.46
CA SER A 137 3.46 15.95 9.59
C SER A 137 4.13 14.60 9.30
N ILE A 138 4.07 13.69 10.24
CA ILE A 138 4.47 12.29 10.03
C ILE A 138 3.21 11.47 9.72
N PHE A 139 3.29 10.55 8.76
CA PHE A 139 2.17 9.67 8.39
C PHE A 139 1.75 8.80 9.58
N ALA A 140 2.71 8.15 10.20
CA ALA A 140 2.55 7.40 11.43
C ALA A 140 3.87 7.35 12.20
N GLU A 141 3.81 7.27 13.52
CA GLU A 141 5.00 7.06 14.32
C GLU A 141 5.50 5.62 14.14
N VAL A 142 6.72 5.51 13.65
CA VAL A 142 7.44 4.24 13.47
C VAL A 142 8.66 4.23 14.35
N GLU A 143 8.86 3.14 15.09
CA GLU A 143 10.00 2.93 15.99
C GLU A 143 10.97 1.88 15.42
N ASP A 144 12.20 1.87 15.93
CA ASP A 144 13.24 0.88 15.61
C ASP A 144 12.95 -0.46 16.31
N LYS A 145 11.85 -1.14 15.94
CA LYS A 145 11.39 -2.39 16.53
C LYS A 145 10.79 -3.34 15.51
N ASP A 146 10.55 -4.58 15.92
CA ASP A 146 9.78 -5.54 15.16
C ASP A 146 8.28 -5.29 15.36
N TYR A 147 7.52 -5.41 14.29
CA TYR A 147 6.08 -5.17 14.27
C TYR A 147 5.31 -6.47 14.00
N SER A 148 4.28 -6.69 14.78
CA SER A 148 3.32 -7.77 14.57
C SER A 148 2.31 -7.43 13.48
N PRO A 149 1.69 -8.44 12.81
CA PRO A 149 0.60 -8.20 11.87
C PRO A 149 -0.56 -7.43 12.51
N PHE A 150 -0.81 -7.64 13.80
CA PHE A 150 -1.87 -6.93 14.51
C PHE A 150 -1.60 -5.43 14.66
N GLU A 151 -0.35 -5.04 14.96
CA GLU A 151 0.04 -3.63 15.04
C GLU A 151 -0.08 -2.94 13.68
N ILE A 152 0.38 -3.60 12.61
CA ILE A 152 0.29 -3.09 11.23
C ILE A 152 -1.17 -2.86 10.85
N PHE A 153 -2.03 -3.86 11.08
CA PHE A 153 -3.45 -3.78 10.73
C PHE A 153 -4.22 -2.76 11.57
N ARG A 154 -3.97 -2.74 12.88
CA ARG A 154 -4.71 -1.87 13.79
C ARG A 154 -4.40 -0.39 13.61
N HIS A 155 -3.14 -0.06 13.34
CA HIS A 155 -2.66 1.32 13.38
C HIS A 155 -2.38 1.90 11.99
N TRP A 156 -2.46 1.06 10.93
CA TRP A 156 -2.17 1.45 9.55
C TRP A 156 -0.87 2.25 9.40
N ILE A 157 0.19 1.72 10.00
CA ILE A 157 1.46 2.43 10.18
C ILE A 157 2.42 2.30 9.00
N VAL A 158 2.17 1.36 8.08
CA VAL A 158 3.02 1.13 6.92
C VAL A 158 2.49 1.91 5.74
N HIS A 159 3.28 2.82 5.21
CA HIS A 159 3.01 3.50 3.95
C HIS A 159 3.76 2.81 2.81
N THR A 160 3.12 2.64 1.66
CA THR A 160 3.63 1.91 0.48
C THR A 160 5.04 2.37 0.09
N THR A 161 5.28 3.68 0.03
CA THR A 161 6.58 4.26 -0.38
C THR A 161 7.74 3.95 0.57
N SER A 162 7.46 3.44 1.79
CA SER A 162 8.48 3.07 2.78
C SER A 162 8.93 1.62 2.70
N VAL A 163 8.17 0.77 2.01
CA VAL A 163 8.33 -0.69 2.07
C VAL A 163 9.51 -1.18 1.24
N PHE A 164 10.21 -2.16 1.81
CA PHE A 164 11.19 -2.99 1.14
C PHE A 164 11.03 -4.44 1.61
N MET A 165 10.72 -5.37 0.70
CA MET A 165 10.32 -6.72 1.07
C MET A 165 10.93 -7.79 0.17
N ASN A 166 11.01 -9.03 0.69
CA ASN A 166 11.45 -10.18 -0.07
C ASN A 166 10.32 -10.68 -0.97
N THR A 167 10.61 -10.94 -2.26
CA THR A 167 9.65 -11.48 -3.24
C THR A 167 9.13 -12.87 -2.90
N GLU A 168 9.84 -13.66 -2.09
CA GLU A 168 9.38 -14.98 -1.65
C GLU A 168 8.02 -14.93 -0.93
N VAL A 169 7.67 -13.78 -0.32
CA VAL A 169 6.36 -13.54 0.28
C VAL A 169 5.22 -13.73 -0.73
N LEU A 170 5.45 -13.40 -2.00
CA LEU A 170 4.45 -13.53 -3.06
C LEU A 170 4.07 -14.99 -3.37
N LYS A 171 4.93 -15.95 -3.02
CA LYS A 171 4.67 -17.38 -3.21
C LYS A 171 3.77 -17.96 -2.12
N ASN A 172 3.56 -17.21 -1.03
CA ASN A 172 2.71 -17.65 0.07
C ASN A 172 1.26 -17.82 -0.40
N THR A 173 0.63 -18.93 -0.05
CA THR A 173 -0.73 -19.26 -0.46
C THR A 173 -1.75 -18.21 -0.03
N ALA A 174 -1.56 -17.58 1.15
CA ALA A 174 -2.41 -16.49 1.61
C ALA A 174 -2.32 -15.26 0.69
N VAL A 175 -1.12 -14.93 0.21
CA VAL A 175 -0.92 -13.82 -0.75
C VAL A 175 -1.51 -14.17 -2.12
N GLN A 176 -1.40 -15.44 -2.54
CA GLN A 176 -1.97 -15.89 -3.80
C GLN A 176 -3.51 -15.75 -3.86
N VAL A 177 -4.19 -15.72 -2.71
CA VAL A 177 -5.63 -15.42 -2.66
C VAL A 177 -5.93 -14.00 -3.20
N LEU A 178 -5.07 -13.01 -2.91
CA LEU A 178 -5.27 -11.63 -3.39
C LEU A 178 -5.32 -11.53 -4.92
N PHE A 179 -4.48 -12.31 -5.61
CA PHE A 179 -4.45 -12.31 -7.09
C PHE A 179 -5.74 -12.82 -7.73
N ARG A 180 -6.60 -13.52 -6.96
CA ARG A 180 -7.91 -13.99 -7.41
C ARG A 180 -9.02 -12.95 -7.19
N HIS A 181 -8.69 -11.84 -6.50
CA HIS A 181 -9.64 -10.79 -6.12
C HIS A 181 -9.18 -9.40 -6.61
N PRO A 182 -9.12 -9.18 -7.93
CA PRO A 182 -8.66 -7.91 -8.50
C PRO A 182 -9.57 -6.72 -8.17
N GLU A 183 -10.79 -6.99 -7.66
CA GLU A 183 -11.73 -5.97 -7.21
C GLU A 183 -11.41 -5.39 -5.83
N LEU A 184 -10.50 -6.01 -5.06
CA LEU A 184 -10.13 -5.53 -3.73
C LEU A 184 -9.38 -4.19 -3.82
N LEU A 185 -9.62 -3.34 -2.83
CA LEU A 185 -8.87 -2.11 -2.59
C LEU A 185 -8.07 -2.27 -1.29
N TYR A 186 -6.97 -1.52 -1.16
CA TYR A 186 -6.11 -1.54 0.04
C TYR A 186 -5.48 -2.92 0.32
N PHE A 187 -5.28 -3.72 -0.73
CA PHE A 187 -4.64 -5.04 -0.63
C PHE A 187 -3.19 -4.96 -0.13
N ASP A 188 -2.56 -3.80 -0.27
CA ASP A 188 -1.23 -3.45 0.22
C ASP A 188 -1.10 -3.75 1.72
N THR A 189 -2.07 -3.35 2.54
CA THR A 189 -2.08 -3.66 3.98
C THR A 189 -2.00 -5.18 4.23
N PHE A 190 -2.78 -5.98 3.49
CA PHE A 190 -2.69 -7.44 3.61
C PHE A 190 -1.35 -7.98 3.14
N LEU A 191 -0.80 -7.45 2.03
CA LEU A 191 0.52 -7.85 1.53
C LEU A 191 1.61 -7.61 2.58
N TYR A 192 1.58 -6.44 3.24
CA TYR A 192 2.56 -6.10 4.28
C TYR A 192 2.39 -6.98 5.52
N MET A 193 1.16 -7.24 5.95
CA MET A 193 0.90 -8.21 7.01
C MET A 193 1.40 -9.61 6.63
N ALA A 194 1.17 -10.04 5.39
CA ALA A 194 1.56 -11.37 4.91
C ALA A 194 3.07 -11.60 4.90
N CYS A 195 3.87 -10.54 4.92
CA CYS A 195 5.31 -10.65 5.14
C CYS A 195 5.62 -11.37 6.46
N SER A 196 4.79 -11.21 7.50
CA SER A 196 4.95 -11.92 8.78
C SER A 196 4.82 -13.43 8.71
N LEU A 197 4.24 -13.97 7.64
CA LEU A 197 4.12 -15.41 7.39
C LEU A 197 5.43 -16.03 6.88
N ASN A 198 6.36 -15.20 6.42
CA ASN A 198 7.64 -15.61 5.84
C ASN A 198 8.85 -15.14 6.66
N GLY A 199 8.66 -14.30 7.67
CA GLY A 199 9.73 -13.75 8.49
C GLY A 199 9.26 -12.56 9.32
N LYS A 200 10.18 -11.95 10.06
CA LYS A 200 9.90 -10.77 10.88
C LYS A 200 9.73 -9.52 10.00
N ILE A 201 9.09 -8.51 10.57
CA ILE A 201 8.89 -7.19 9.95
C ILE A 201 9.55 -6.14 10.82
N ARG A 202 10.48 -5.36 10.27
CA ARG A 202 11.22 -4.32 10.97
C ARG A 202 10.75 -2.93 10.60
N GLY A 203 10.38 -2.11 11.60
CA GLY A 203 10.22 -0.67 11.45
C GLY A 203 11.52 0.09 11.71
N SER A 204 11.67 1.27 11.11
CA SER A 204 12.78 2.19 11.36
C SER A 204 12.30 3.63 11.52
N ARG A 205 12.91 4.36 12.46
CA ARG A 205 12.65 5.79 12.68
C ARG A 205 13.19 6.71 11.59
N LEU A 206 14.03 6.20 10.69
CA LEU A 206 14.54 6.98 9.57
C LEU A 206 13.36 7.49 8.73
N THR A 207 13.42 8.74 8.29
CA THR A 207 12.43 9.33 7.39
C THR A 207 13.07 9.48 6.01
N MET A 208 12.75 8.57 5.10
CA MET A 208 13.44 8.45 3.81
C MET A 208 12.50 8.62 2.61
N SER A 209 11.22 8.92 2.84
CA SER A 209 10.26 9.23 1.79
C SER A 209 9.19 10.22 2.25
N ALA A 210 8.51 10.80 1.27
CA ALA A 210 7.42 11.74 1.44
C ALA A 210 6.17 11.23 0.73
N TYR A 211 5.06 11.30 1.46
CA TYR A 211 3.69 11.12 0.96
C TYR A 211 3.08 12.48 0.66
N LEU A 212 2.72 12.72 -0.60
CA LEU A 212 2.10 13.97 -1.01
C LEU A 212 0.58 13.90 -0.88
N ARG A 213 0.02 14.65 0.05
CA ARG A 213 -1.43 14.77 0.24
C ARG A 213 -2.00 15.84 -0.68
N HIS A 214 -2.79 15.43 -1.67
CA HIS A 214 -3.47 16.29 -2.64
C HIS A 214 -4.94 15.89 -2.81
N GLU A 215 -5.76 16.76 -3.40
CA GLU A 215 -7.22 16.57 -3.48
C GLU A 215 -7.64 15.38 -4.36
N GLU A 216 -6.84 15.00 -5.34
CA GLU A 216 -7.11 13.94 -6.31
C GLU A 216 -6.81 12.52 -5.77
N GLY A 217 -6.32 12.40 -4.53
CA GLY A 217 -5.96 11.11 -3.91
C GLY A 217 -7.15 10.16 -3.77
N ILE A 218 -6.95 8.88 -4.10
CA ILE A 218 -7.96 7.81 -4.07
C ILE A 218 -8.58 7.63 -2.67
N SER A 219 -7.85 7.99 -1.62
CA SER A 219 -8.27 7.83 -0.22
C SER A 219 -9.32 8.84 0.22
N ASN A 220 -9.59 9.88 -0.56
CA ASN A 220 -10.44 10.99 -0.17
C ASN A 220 -11.93 10.65 -0.21
N GLY A 221 -12.66 11.11 0.80
CA GLY A 221 -14.12 11.08 0.87
C GLY A 221 -14.76 9.76 1.33
N ILE A 222 -16.05 9.86 1.71
CA ILE A 222 -16.87 8.73 2.16
C ILE A 222 -17.46 8.01 0.93
N ASN A 223 -17.17 6.70 0.80
CA ASN A 223 -17.71 5.89 -0.27
C ASN A 223 -18.15 4.51 0.23
N TYR A 224 -19.46 4.35 0.47
CA TYR A 224 -20.01 3.11 1.02
C TYR A 224 -19.90 1.87 0.10
N LYS A 225 -19.74 2.04 -1.22
CA LYS A 225 -19.40 0.91 -2.11
C LYS A 225 -17.96 0.45 -1.90
N ARG A 226 -17.04 1.40 -1.68
CA ARG A 226 -15.64 1.11 -1.32
C ARG A 226 -15.57 0.38 0.03
N ASP A 227 -16.42 0.75 0.98
CA ASP A 227 -16.51 0.09 2.29
C ASP A 227 -16.87 -1.40 2.19
N LEU A 228 -17.71 -1.79 1.22
CA LEU A 228 -18.00 -3.21 0.98
C LEU A 228 -16.78 -3.99 0.50
N LYS A 229 -15.97 -3.41 -0.38
CA LYS A 229 -14.71 -4.01 -0.84
C LYS A 229 -13.71 -4.15 0.31
N HIS A 230 -13.65 -3.15 1.19
CA HIS A 230 -12.85 -3.18 2.40
C HIS A 230 -13.29 -4.29 3.36
N ASN A 231 -14.60 -4.51 3.50
CA ASN A 231 -15.11 -5.62 4.31
C ASN A 231 -14.68 -6.99 3.78
N HIS A 232 -14.60 -7.16 2.46
CA HIS A 232 -14.08 -8.41 1.86
C HIS A 232 -12.61 -8.62 2.18
N LEU A 233 -11.79 -7.57 2.09
CA LEU A 233 -10.37 -7.64 2.47
C LEU A 233 -10.21 -8.00 3.94
N ASP A 234 -10.94 -7.31 4.83
CA ASP A 234 -10.91 -7.59 6.27
C ASP A 234 -11.36 -9.02 6.60
N GLU A 235 -12.26 -9.59 5.81
CA GLU A 235 -12.67 -10.99 5.97
C GLU A 235 -11.54 -11.95 5.61
N ILE A 236 -10.85 -11.72 4.49
CA ILE A 236 -9.66 -12.50 4.11
C ILE A 236 -8.58 -12.40 5.19
N ILE A 237 -8.35 -11.21 5.74
CA ILE A 237 -7.42 -10.99 6.86
C ILE A 237 -7.85 -11.82 8.09
N ALA A 238 -9.14 -11.79 8.44
CA ALA A 238 -9.67 -12.52 9.58
C ALA A 238 -9.51 -14.05 9.44
N GLU A 239 -9.68 -14.56 8.22
CA GLU A 239 -9.53 -16.00 7.92
C GLU A 239 -8.07 -16.43 7.94
N THR A 240 -7.15 -15.55 7.49
CA THR A 240 -5.72 -15.85 7.41
C THR A 240 -5.05 -15.89 8.79
N TYR A 241 -5.37 -14.94 9.68
CA TYR A 241 -4.57 -14.74 10.90
C TYR A 241 -5.19 -15.29 12.18
N GLY A 242 -6.51 -15.40 12.29
CA GLY A 242 -7.16 -15.81 13.54
C GLY A 242 -6.96 -14.83 14.71
N GLY A 243 -7.21 -15.29 15.94
CA GLY A 243 -6.95 -14.57 17.20
C GLY A 243 -7.36 -13.11 17.24
N LYS A 244 -6.50 -12.25 17.81
CA LYS A 244 -6.75 -10.80 17.94
C LYS A 244 -6.95 -10.08 16.60
N VAL A 245 -6.28 -10.53 15.54
CA VAL A 245 -6.43 -9.98 14.18
C VAL A 245 -7.85 -10.25 13.68
N LYS A 246 -8.33 -11.49 13.81
CA LYS A 246 -9.69 -11.88 13.41
C LYS A 246 -10.75 -11.11 14.19
N GLU A 247 -10.57 -10.98 15.49
CA GLU A 247 -11.51 -10.23 16.35
C GLU A 247 -11.60 -8.77 15.90
N TYR A 248 -10.44 -8.14 15.67
CA TYR A 248 -10.38 -6.75 15.24
C TYR A 248 -10.96 -6.56 13.83
N ALA A 249 -10.62 -7.42 12.87
CA ALA A 249 -11.19 -7.39 11.51
C ALA A 249 -12.73 -7.53 11.54
N ASN A 250 -13.26 -8.50 12.29
CA ASN A 250 -14.71 -8.67 12.44
C ASN A 250 -15.38 -7.46 13.08
N TRP A 251 -14.72 -6.82 14.05
CA TRP A 251 -15.21 -5.58 14.65
C TRP A 251 -15.20 -4.42 13.64
N GLN A 252 -14.14 -4.28 12.84
CA GLN A 252 -14.06 -3.26 11.78
C GLN A 252 -15.19 -3.43 10.75
N ILE A 253 -15.41 -4.65 10.25
CA ILE A 253 -16.48 -4.96 9.31
C ILE A 253 -17.85 -4.58 9.90
N PHE A 254 -18.13 -4.99 11.14
CA PHE A 254 -19.39 -4.70 11.83
C PHE A 254 -19.60 -3.19 12.02
N SER A 255 -18.59 -2.50 12.54
CA SER A 255 -18.64 -1.06 12.85
C SER A 255 -18.85 -0.23 11.59
N ARG A 256 -18.03 -0.46 10.54
CA ARG A 256 -18.12 0.21 9.24
C ARG A 256 -19.49 -0.01 8.60
N SER A 257 -19.95 -1.27 8.55
CA SER A 257 -21.24 -1.60 7.94
C SER A 257 -22.41 -0.98 8.69
N ARG A 258 -22.37 -0.91 10.03
CA ARG A 258 -23.41 -0.29 10.84
C ARG A 258 -23.51 1.22 10.56
N ILE A 259 -22.39 1.92 10.50
CA ILE A 259 -22.37 3.36 10.18
C ILE A 259 -22.91 3.59 8.77
N ALA A 260 -22.41 2.83 7.78
CA ALA A 260 -22.87 2.90 6.41
C ALA A 260 -24.37 2.64 6.27
N PHE A 261 -24.88 1.59 6.91
CA PHE A 261 -26.31 1.21 6.89
C PHE A 261 -27.21 2.36 7.36
N LEU A 262 -26.91 2.95 8.52
CA LEU A 262 -27.71 4.03 9.09
C LEU A 262 -27.72 5.28 8.19
N ASN A 263 -26.55 5.64 7.62
CA ASN A 263 -26.45 6.81 6.76
C ASN A 263 -27.13 6.59 5.40
N LEU A 264 -27.03 5.39 4.84
CA LEU A 264 -27.68 5.03 3.58
C LEU A 264 -29.20 5.00 3.70
N LEU A 265 -29.75 4.55 4.83
CA LEU A 265 -31.19 4.62 5.10
C LEU A 265 -31.67 6.08 5.10
N LYS A 266 -30.94 6.98 5.78
CA LYS A 266 -31.26 8.42 5.79
C LYS A 266 -31.21 9.05 4.40
N GLN A 267 -30.38 8.50 3.49
CA GLN A 267 -30.25 8.96 2.10
C GLN A 267 -31.24 8.27 1.14
N GLY A 268 -32.10 7.38 1.60
CA GLY A 268 -33.03 6.60 0.74
C GLY A 268 -32.34 5.55 -0.16
N LYS A 269 -31.07 5.22 0.10
CA LYS A 269 -30.27 4.28 -0.71
C LYS A 269 -30.44 2.83 -0.22
N PHE A 270 -31.66 2.32 -0.24
CA PHE A 270 -32.04 1.04 0.39
C PHE A 270 -31.27 -0.18 -0.13
N SER A 271 -31.04 -0.29 -1.44
CA SER A 271 -30.31 -1.43 -2.03
C SER A 271 -28.89 -1.57 -1.48
N LEU A 272 -28.18 -0.45 -1.38
CA LEU A 272 -26.81 -0.45 -0.83
C LEU A 272 -26.83 -0.64 0.70
N ALA A 273 -27.80 -0.05 1.39
CA ALA A 273 -28.01 -0.28 2.82
C ALA A 273 -28.23 -1.77 3.14
N PHE A 274 -29.01 -2.47 2.32
CA PHE A 274 -29.25 -3.90 2.51
C PHE A 274 -27.98 -4.76 2.34
N GLN A 275 -27.06 -4.36 1.47
CA GLN A 275 -25.75 -5.03 1.36
C GLN A 275 -24.93 -4.89 2.65
N HIS A 276 -24.94 -3.72 3.27
CA HIS A 276 -24.29 -3.51 4.58
C HIS A 276 -25.01 -4.26 5.71
N LEU A 277 -26.34 -4.37 5.66
CA LEU A 277 -27.10 -5.16 6.64
C LEU A 277 -26.68 -6.64 6.63
N LYS A 278 -26.41 -7.24 5.47
CA LYS A 278 -25.89 -8.61 5.39
C LYS A 278 -24.59 -8.78 6.18
N TRP A 279 -23.67 -7.82 6.08
CA TRP A 279 -22.42 -7.84 6.84
C TRP A 279 -22.67 -7.68 8.35
N ILE A 280 -23.58 -6.80 8.76
CA ILE A 280 -23.97 -6.64 10.17
C ILE A 280 -24.49 -7.96 10.74
N LEU A 281 -25.41 -8.63 10.03
CA LEU A 281 -25.98 -9.90 10.46
C LEU A 281 -24.92 -11.02 10.52
N LYS A 282 -24.02 -11.08 9.54
CA LYS A 282 -22.90 -12.03 9.51
C LYS A 282 -21.94 -11.84 10.70
N LYS A 283 -21.77 -10.60 11.17
CA LYS A 283 -20.81 -10.24 12.23
C LYS A 283 -21.50 -9.83 13.56
N LYS A 284 -22.77 -10.10 13.75
CA LYS A 284 -23.56 -9.68 14.94
C LYS A 284 -22.98 -10.13 16.28
N GLY A 285 -22.29 -11.28 16.32
CA GLY A 285 -21.61 -11.77 17.53
C GLY A 285 -20.53 -10.84 18.08
N ASN A 286 -20.05 -9.88 17.27
CA ASN A 286 -19.04 -8.89 17.66
C ASN A 286 -19.62 -7.63 18.31
N LEU A 287 -20.95 -7.54 18.49
CA LEU A 287 -21.61 -6.40 19.13
C LEU A 287 -21.10 -6.17 20.57
N ARG A 288 -20.87 -7.24 21.33
CA ARG A 288 -20.34 -7.17 22.70
C ARG A 288 -18.94 -6.53 22.71
N ILE A 289 -18.08 -6.92 21.79
CA ILE A 289 -16.71 -6.36 21.64
C ILE A 289 -16.81 -4.87 21.27
N TYR A 290 -17.72 -4.51 20.37
CA TYR A 290 -17.96 -3.12 19.98
C TYR A 290 -18.38 -2.26 21.18
N LEU A 291 -19.30 -2.73 22.01
CA LEU A 291 -19.76 -1.99 23.19
C LEU A 291 -18.63 -1.81 24.22
N ILE A 292 -17.85 -2.86 24.49
CA ILE A 292 -16.72 -2.79 25.41
C ILE A 292 -15.70 -1.75 24.93
N LYS A 293 -15.33 -1.74 23.63
CA LYS A 293 -14.34 -0.80 23.07
C LYS A 293 -14.85 0.64 22.94
N LYS A 294 -16.15 0.85 22.89
CA LYS A 294 -16.74 2.20 22.84
C LYS A 294 -16.78 2.87 24.22
N TYR A 295 -16.85 2.10 25.29
CA TYR A 295 -17.03 2.59 26.66
C TYR A 295 -15.85 2.28 27.58
N ALA A 296 -14.79 1.63 27.09
CA ALA A 296 -13.48 1.50 27.72
C ALA A 296 -12.48 2.51 27.15
#